data_84146e32547f97a4cc2a3df6e38330ee
#
_entry.id   84146e32547f97a4cc2a3df6e38330ee
#
_cell.length_a   1.000
_cell.length_b   1.000
_cell.length_c   1.000
_cell.angle_alpha   90.00
_cell.angle_beta   90.00
_cell.angle_gamma   90.00
#
_symmetry.space_group_name_H-M   'P 1'
#
loop_
_entity.id
_entity.type
_entity.pdbx_description
1 polymer ?
#
loop_
_entity_poly.entity_id
_entity_poly.type
_entity_poly.pdbx_seq_one_letter_code
_entity_poly.pdbx_strand_id
1 'polypeptide(L)'
;MFDEKSYNVKMDKAIEVFLKELSSLRTGRANAAMLDLVKVDVYGQQMPINQLGSITTPEARTINIQVWDLNNVPLIDSAIKKSELGLNPQIDGQLIRLPVPDLSEERRNEMKKIIKSMGEKCKISIRNIRREANDDLKKLLKNKNISEDDVKKNEKLIQDLTDKYIKYVDEKVISKEKEIMTIWIHPNT
;
A
#
# COMPACT_ATOMS: atom_id res chain seq x y z
N MET A 1 5.72 -4.49 33.43
CA MET A 1 6.95 -4.43 32.61
C MET A 1 6.58 -3.74 31.29
N PHE A 2 7.37 -2.78 30.80
CA PHE A 2 7.12 -2.12 29.53
C PHE A 2 7.36 -3.10 28.39
N ASP A 3 6.42 -3.19 27.44
CA ASP A 3 6.50 -4.14 26.32
C ASP A 3 6.83 -3.39 25.00
N GLU A 4 8.12 -3.15 24.79
CA GLU A 4 8.65 -2.54 23.56
C GLU A 4 8.23 -3.31 22.28
N LYS A 5 8.18 -4.66 22.36
CA LYS A 5 7.84 -5.49 21.22
C LYS A 5 6.42 -5.23 20.72
N SER A 6 5.49 -4.95 21.61
CA SER A 6 4.11 -4.61 21.25
C SER A 6 4.05 -3.33 20.37
N TYR A 7 4.84 -2.31 20.72
CA TYR A 7 4.90 -1.06 19.94
C TYR A 7 5.59 -1.24 18.60
N ASN A 8 6.63 -2.07 18.55
CA ASN A 8 7.28 -2.44 17.29
C ASN A 8 6.28 -3.10 16.33
N VAL A 9 5.50 -4.07 16.81
CA VAL A 9 4.44 -4.73 16.03
C VAL A 9 3.37 -3.74 15.55
N LYS A 10 2.98 -2.76 16.37
CA LYS A 10 2.04 -1.71 15.96
C LYS A 10 2.61 -0.84 14.83
N MET A 11 3.88 -0.47 14.92
CA MET A 11 4.58 0.29 13.87
C MET A 11 4.73 -0.53 12.58
N ASP A 12 5.08 -1.80 12.68
CA ASP A 12 5.14 -2.72 11.53
C ASP A 12 3.80 -2.82 10.80
N LYS A 13 2.70 -2.93 11.53
CA LYS A 13 1.35 -2.92 10.93
C LYS A 13 1.03 -1.61 10.20
N ALA A 14 1.42 -0.47 10.76
CA ALA A 14 1.24 0.82 10.10
C ALA A 14 2.03 0.90 8.78
N ILE A 15 3.24 0.37 8.75
CA ILE A 15 4.06 0.25 7.55
C ILE A 15 3.44 -0.71 6.53
N GLU A 16 2.96 -1.86 6.97
CA GLU A 16 2.32 -2.85 6.10
C GLU A 16 1.11 -2.26 5.36
N VAL A 17 0.24 -1.55 6.07
CA VAL A 17 -0.91 -0.85 5.47
C VAL A 17 -0.43 0.20 4.46
N PHE A 18 0.56 1.00 4.82
CA PHE A 18 1.13 2.02 3.94
C PHE A 18 1.72 1.42 2.66
N LEU A 19 2.51 0.33 2.77
CA LEU A 19 3.10 -0.34 1.61
C LEU A 19 2.03 -0.95 0.70
N LYS A 20 0.98 -1.51 1.27
CA LYS A 20 -0.15 -2.05 0.51
C LYS A 20 -0.88 -0.95 -0.27
N GLU A 21 -1.20 0.17 0.38
CA GLU A 21 -1.82 1.33 -0.28
C GLU A 21 -0.90 1.89 -1.39
N LEU A 22 0.41 1.98 -1.13
CA LEU A 22 1.39 2.48 -2.08
C LEU A 22 1.53 1.57 -3.31
N SER A 23 1.49 0.26 -3.11
CA SER A 23 1.57 -0.75 -4.18
C SER A 23 0.35 -0.76 -5.08
N SER A 24 -0.83 -0.41 -4.56
CA SER A 24 -2.08 -0.37 -5.32
C SER A 24 -2.20 0.85 -6.23
N LEU A 25 -1.32 1.85 -6.08
CA LEU A 25 -1.33 3.04 -6.92
C LEU A 25 -0.89 2.72 -8.36
N ARG A 26 -1.65 3.27 -9.31
CA ARG A 26 -1.32 3.20 -10.73
C ARG A 26 -0.09 4.07 -11.04
N THR A 27 0.99 3.45 -11.47
CA THR A 27 2.27 4.13 -11.76
C THR A 27 2.63 4.15 -13.26
N GLY A 28 1.68 3.79 -14.13
CA GLY A 28 1.95 3.60 -15.57
C GLY A 28 2.61 2.26 -15.90
N ARG A 29 2.97 1.46 -14.88
CA ARG A 29 3.48 0.10 -15.03
C ARG A 29 2.45 -0.89 -14.53
N ALA A 30 2.30 -2.01 -15.23
CA ALA A 30 1.42 -3.08 -14.82
C ALA A 30 1.91 -3.71 -13.50
N ASN A 31 1.02 -3.76 -12.51
CA ASN A 31 1.27 -4.39 -11.22
C ASN A 31 -0.01 -5.12 -10.77
N ALA A 32 0.11 -6.39 -10.45
CA ALA A 32 -1.02 -7.19 -9.95
C ALA A 32 -1.66 -6.58 -8.71
N ALA A 33 -0.88 -5.92 -7.84
CA ALA A 33 -1.38 -5.23 -6.64
C ALA A 33 -2.38 -4.10 -6.95
N MET A 34 -2.43 -3.57 -8.17
CA MET A 34 -3.46 -2.59 -8.58
C MET A 34 -4.88 -3.16 -8.48
N LEU A 35 -5.03 -4.47 -8.59
CA LEU A 35 -6.32 -5.16 -8.55
C LEU A 35 -6.73 -5.60 -7.14
N ASP A 36 -5.88 -5.48 -6.14
CA ASP A 36 -6.15 -5.92 -4.76
C ASP A 36 -7.31 -5.18 -4.11
N LEU A 37 -7.56 -3.93 -4.51
CA LEU A 37 -8.64 -3.11 -3.99
C LEU A 37 -9.97 -3.32 -4.74
N VAL A 38 -9.93 -3.99 -5.90
CA VAL A 38 -11.14 -4.24 -6.68
C VAL A 38 -11.88 -5.43 -6.10
N LYS A 39 -13.12 -5.19 -5.67
CA LYS A 39 -14.03 -6.22 -5.17
C LYS A 39 -15.06 -6.56 -6.22
N VAL A 40 -15.25 -7.83 -6.45
CA VAL A 40 -16.24 -8.37 -7.39
C VAL A 40 -17.39 -8.95 -6.59
N ASP A 41 -18.61 -8.57 -6.93
CA ASP A 41 -19.81 -9.17 -6.34
C ASP A 41 -20.11 -10.48 -7.05
N VAL A 42 -19.93 -11.57 -6.35
CA VAL A 42 -20.22 -12.93 -6.83
C VAL A 42 -21.29 -13.54 -5.92
N TYR A 43 -22.51 -13.67 -6.44
CA TYR A 43 -23.66 -14.21 -5.69
C TYR A 43 -23.92 -13.49 -4.35
N GLY A 44 -23.76 -12.16 -4.31
CA GLY A 44 -23.98 -11.36 -3.11
C GLY A 44 -22.79 -11.32 -2.13
N GLN A 45 -21.66 -11.90 -2.49
CA GLN A 45 -20.43 -11.85 -1.70
C GLN A 45 -19.36 -11.03 -2.43
N GLN A 46 -18.71 -10.13 -1.69
CA GLN A 46 -17.59 -9.35 -2.20
C GLN A 46 -16.30 -10.16 -2.16
N MET A 47 -15.81 -10.55 -3.33
CA MET A 47 -14.61 -11.37 -3.47
C MET A 47 -13.50 -10.59 -4.17
N PRO A 48 -12.23 -10.71 -3.74
CA PRO A 48 -11.10 -10.15 -4.47
C PRO A 48 -10.83 -10.95 -5.76
N ILE A 49 -10.29 -10.30 -6.79
CA ILE A 49 -10.07 -10.92 -8.11
C ILE A 49 -9.12 -12.13 -8.03
N ASN A 50 -8.13 -12.10 -7.13
CA ASN A 50 -7.20 -13.20 -6.94
C ASN A 50 -7.84 -14.52 -6.45
N GLN A 51 -9.08 -14.45 -5.95
CA GLN A 51 -9.88 -15.64 -5.59
C GLN A 51 -10.79 -16.14 -6.74
N LEU A 52 -10.81 -15.41 -7.86
CA LEU A 52 -11.64 -15.72 -9.03
C LEU A 52 -10.82 -16.12 -10.25
N GLY A 53 -9.51 -15.83 -10.23
CA GLY A 53 -8.62 -16.12 -11.32
C GLY A 53 -7.15 -15.95 -10.96
N SER A 54 -6.28 -16.35 -11.87
CA SER A 54 -4.84 -16.15 -11.77
C SER A 54 -4.47 -14.82 -12.44
N ILE A 55 -3.72 -13.97 -11.72
CA ILE A 55 -3.26 -12.66 -12.20
C ILE A 55 -1.80 -12.76 -12.58
N THR A 56 -1.46 -12.36 -13.81
CA THR A 56 -0.10 -12.32 -14.31
C THR A 56 0.19 -10.99 -15.02
N THR A 57 1.45 -10.60 -15.06
CA THR A 57 1.93 -9.40 -15.77
C THR A 57 2.96 -9.83 -16.81
N PRO A 58 2.51 -10.33 -18.00
CA PRO A 58 3.41 -10.85 -19.02
C PRO A 58 4.32 -9.75 -19.60
N GLU A 59 3.85 -8.51 -19.60
CA GLU A 59 4.54 -7.34 -20.11
C GLU A 59 4.45 -6.17 -19.11
N ALA A 60 5.35 -5.18 -19.29
CA ALA A 60 5.42 -4.02 -18.39
C ALA A 60 4.11 -3.20 -18.30
N ARG A 61 3.22 -3.34 -19.27
CA ARG A 61 1.97 -2.56 -19.40
C ARG A 61 0.72 -3.41 -19.57
N THR A 62 0.79 -4.69 -19.33
CA THR A 62 -0.35 -5.59 -19.52
C THR A 62 -0.53 -6.45 -18.28
N ILE A 63 -1.74 -6.45 -17.73
CA ILE A 63 -2.16 -7.39 -16.71
C ILE A 63 -3.09 -8.40 -17.36
N ASN A 64 -2.83 -9.67 -17.16
CA ASN A 64 -3.70 -10.75 -17.60
C ASN A 64 -4.38 -11.38 -16.38
N ILE A 65 -5.68 -11.59 -16.49
CA ILE A 65 -6.48 -12.33 -15.52
C ILE A 65 -7.02 -13.57 -16.21
N GLN A 66 -6.52 -14.73 -15.83
CA GLN A 66 -7.08 -16.01 -16.28
C GLN A 66 -8.17 -16.42 -15.31
N VAL A 67 -9.42 -16.22 -15.68
CA VAL A 67 -10.59 -16.50 -14.84
C VAL A 67 -10.89 -17.99 -14.84
N TRP A 68 -11.16 -18.56 -13.66
CA TRP A 68 -11.41 -20.00 -13.53
C TRP A 68 -12.82 -20.40 -13.97
N ASP A 69 -13.80 -19.53 -13.75
CA ASP A 69 -15.19 -19.75 -14.15
C ASP A 69 -15.63 -18.69 -15.17
N LEU A 70 -16.07 -19.15 -16.33
CA LEU A 70 -16.54 -18.29 -17.43
C LEU A 70 -17.68 -17.34 -16.98
N ASN A 71 -18.53 -17.78 -16.07
CA ASN A 71 -19.64 -16.98 -15.55
C ASN A 71 -19.19 -15.76 -14.76
N ASN A 72 -17.98 -15.78 -14.22
CA ASN A 72 -17.41 -14.68 -13.45
C ASN A 72 -16.75 -13.61 -14.34
N VAL A 73 -16.49 -13.90 -15.61
CA VAL A 73 -15.85 -12.96 -16.54
C VAL A 73 -16.62 -11.63 -16.66
N PRO A 74 -17.94 -11.62 -16.91
CA PRO A 74 -18.70 -10.38 -16.98
C PRO A 74 -18.74 -9.60 -15.66
N LEU A 75 -18.71 -10.31 -14.53
CA LEU A 75 -18.71 -9.71 -13.20
C LEU A 75 -17.39 -8.99 -12.91
N ILE A 76 -16.27 -9.61 -13.26
CA ILE A 76 -14.94 -9.03 -13.14
C ILE A 76 -14.79 -7.84 -14.08
N ASP A 77 -15.20 -7.94 -15.32
CA ASP A 77 -15.20 -6.85 -16.30
C ASP A 77 -15.96 -5.62 -15.76
N SER A 78 -17.18 -5.84 -15.28
CA SER A 78 -18.00 -4.78 -14.71
C SER A 78 -17.36 -4.14 -13.47
N ALA A 79 -16.77 -4.94 -12.58
CA ALA A 79 -16.11 -4.44 -11.37
C ALA A 79 -14.87 -3.58 -11.71
N ILE A 80 -14.08 -3.99 -12.70
CA ILE A 80 -12.91 -3.23 -13.14
C ILE A 80 -13.31 -1.91 -13.80
N LYS A 81 -14.34 -1.92 -14.65
CA LYS A 81 -14.86 -0.70 -15.29
C LYS A 81 -15.44 0.31 -14.30
N LYS A 82 -16.05 -0.18 -13.22
CA LYS A 82 -16.58 0.67 -12.13
C LYS A 82 -15.49 1.16 -11.18
N SER A 83 -14.31 0.54 -11.18
CA SER A 83 -13.20 0.96 -10.33
C SER A 83 -12.59 2.28 -10.83
N GLU A 84 -11.98 3.03 -9.91
CA GLU A 84 -11.29 4.29 -10.23
C GLU A 84 -9.94 4.09 -10.95
N LEU A 85 -9.60 2.85 -11.30
CA LEU A 85 -8.33 2.54 -11.97
C LEU A 85 -8.25 3.06 -13.41
N GLY A 86 -9.40 3.31 -14.05
CA GLY A 86 -9.45 3.80 -15.43
C GLY A 86 -8.85 2.82 -16.44
N LEU A 87 -8.99 1.51 -16.19
CA LEU A 87 -8.55 0.44 -17.08
C LEU A 87 -9.71 -0.04 -17.95
N ASN A 88 -9.42 -0.37 -19.21
CA ASN A 88 -10.39 -0.93 -20.15
C ASN A 88 -10.09 -2.41 -20.37
N PRO A 89 -10.87 -3.33 -19.78
CA PRO A 89 -10.69 -4.76 -19.98
C PRO A 89 -10.98 -5.19 -21.41
N GLN A 90 -10.15 -6.07 -21.93
CA GLN A 90 -10.36 -6.78 -23.19
C GLN A 90 -10.58 -8.26 -22.89
N ILE A 91 -11.75 -8.78 -23.26
CA ILE A 91 -12.15 -10.15 -22.96
C ILE A 91 -11.83 -11.05 -24.14
N ASP A 92 -11.15 -12.15 -23.85
CA ASP A 92 -10.84 -13.22 -24.81
C ASP A 92 -11.14 -14.57 -24.13
N GLY A 93 -12.40 -15.02 -24.24
CA GLY A 93 -12.89 -16.18 -23.52
C GLY A 93 -12.81 -16.03 -22.00
N GLN A 94 -11.98 -16.83 -21.35
CA GLN A 94 -11.72 -16.76 -19.91
C GLN A 94 -10.51 -15.84 -19.56
N LEU A 95 -9.84 -15.30 -20.56
CA LEU A 95 -8.72 -14.38 -20.37
C LEU A 95 -9.22 -12.94 -20.45
N ILE A 96 -8.95 -12.16 -19.41
CA ILE A 96 -9.16 -10.72 -19.41
C ILE A 96 -7.80 -10.04 -19.49
N ARG A 97 -7.58 -9.26 -20.54
CA ARG A 97 -6.37 -8.46 -20.75
C ARG A 97 -6.65 -7.03 -20.33
N LEU A 98 -5.79 -6.49 -19.49
CA LEU A 98 -5.87 -5.13 -18.99
C LEU A 98 -4.65 -4.34 -19.48
N PRO A 99 -4.76 -3.60 -20.59
CA PRO A 99 -3.70 -2.67 -20.97
C PRO A 99 -3.66 -1.51 -19.97
N VAL A 100 -2.46 -1.20 -19.47
CA VAL A 100 -2.21 -0.07 -18.57
C VAL A 100 -1.63 1.08 -19.39
N PRO A 101 -2.41 2.14 -19.70
CA PRO A 101 -1.94 3.27 -20.48
C PRO A 101 -0.95 4.11 -19.67
N ASP A 102 -0.09 4.88 -20.36
CA ASP A 102 0.81 5.85 -19.74
C ASP A 102 0.03 6.91 -18.94
N LEU A 103 0.68 7.41 -17.90
CA LEU A 103 0.19 8.54 -17.16
C LEU A 103 0.56 9.85 -17.89
N SER A 104 -0.41 10.76 -18.05
CA SER A 104 -0.11 12.14 -18.45
C SER A 104 0.76 12.83 -17.41
N GLU A 105 1.47 13.89 -17.79
CA GLU A 105 2.29 14.69 -16.86
C GLU A 105 1.45 15.26 -15.70
N GLU A 106 0.26 15.77 -16.02
CA GLU A 106 -0.68 16.25 -15.02
C GLU A 106 -1.05 15.17 -14.00
N ARG A 107 -1.40 13.96 -14.49
CA ARG A 107 -1.74 12.83 -13.63
C ARG A 107 -0.57 12.36 -12.79
N ARG A 108 0.65 12.40 -13.31
CA ARG A 108 1.87 12.11 -12.53
C ARG A 108 2.05 13.08 -11.37
N ASN A 109 1.81 14.37 -11.61
CA ASN A 109 1.90 15.40 -10.57
C ASN A 109 0.83 15.24 -9.49
N GLU A 110 -0.40 14.87 -9.87
CA GLU A 110 -1.46 14.52 -8.90
C GLU A 110 -1.05 13.31 -8.05
N MET A 111 -0.53 12.26 -8.68
CA MET A 111 -0.08 11.06 -7.97
C MET A 111 1.05 11.34 -7.00
N LYS A 112 1.99 12.24 -7.31
CA LYS A 112 3.02 12.69 -6.36
C LYS A 112 2.41 13.29 -5.09
N LYS A 113 1.38 14.12 -5.23
CA LYS A 113 0.67 14.69 -4.07
C LYS A 113 0.01 13.62 -3.23
N ILE A 114 -0.63 12.65 -3.87
CA ILE A 114 -1.27 11.51 -3.20
C ILE A 114 -0.24 10.69 -2.43
N ILE A 115 0.90 10.37 -3.02
CA ILE A 115 1.98 9.60 -2.38
C ILE A 115 2.52 10.33 -1.16
N LYS A 116 2.75 11.64 -1.26
CA LYS A 116 3.19 12.46 -0.11
C LYS A 116 2.16 12.44 1.01
N SER A 117 0.87 12.59 0.67
CA SER A 117 -0.22 12.51 1.64
C SER A 117 -0.28 11.15 2.34
N MET A 118 -0.11 10.06 1.61
CA MET A 118 -0.05 8.71 2.19
C MET A 118 1.14 8.55 3.15
N GLY A 119 2.30 9.05 2.77
CA GLY A 119 3.50 9.05 3.63
C GLY A 119 3.29 9.84 4.91
N GLU A 120 2.70 11.05 4.83
CA GLU A 120 2.39 11.85 6.02
C GLU A 120 1.38 11.16 6.94
N LYS A 121 0.33 10.55 6.39
CA LYS A 121 -0.65 9.79 7.15
C LYS A 121 0.00 8.63 7.92
N CYS A 122 0.91 7.90 7.28
CA CYS A 122 1.67 6.83 7.94
C CYS A 122 2.58 7.38 9.05
N LYS A 123 3.31 8.46 8.81
CA LYS A 123 4.17 9.12 9.80
C LYS A 123 3.37 9.62 11.02
N ILE A 124 2.16 10.15 10.80
CA ILE A 124 1.26 10.54 11.89
C ILE A 124 0.89 9.32 12.73
N SER A 125 0.54 8.20 12.11
CA SER A 125 0.24 6.95 12.83
C SER A 125 1.43 6.48 13.68
N ILE A 126 2.64 6.50 13.14
CA ILE A 126 3.86 6.14 13.86
C ILE A 126 4.11 7.08 15.05
N ARG A 127 3.92 8.39 14.86
CA ARG A 127 4.05 9.39 15.95
C ARG A 127 3.00 9.17 17.05
N ASN A 128 1.79 8.78 16.69
CA ASN A 128 0.74 8.48 17.67
C ASN A 128 1.09 7.24 18.50
N ILE A 129 1.63 6.19 17.87
CA ILE A 129 2.12 4.99 18.56
C ILE A 129 3.25 5.36 19.54
N ARG A 130 4.18 6.24 19.15
CA ARG A 130 5.21 6.76 20.06
C ARG A 130 4.61 7.49 21.25
N ARG A 131 3.60 8.35 21.02
CA ARG A 131 2.90 9.07 22.12
C ARG A 131 2.25 8.11 23.09
N GLU A 132 1.55 7.10 22.56
CA GLU A 132 0.94 6.04 23.38
C GLU A 132 1.99 5.32 24.24
N ALA A 133 3.14 4.96 23.66
CA ALA A 133 4.24 4.33 24.38
C ALA A 133 4.77 5.21 25.51
N ASN A 134 4.98 6.50 25.25
CA ASN A 134 5.45 7.44 26.27
C ASN A 134 4.42 7.66 27.39
N ASP A 135 3.14 7.67 27.06
CA ASP A 135 2.08 7.80 28.06
C ASP A 135 2.00 6.55 28.94
N ASP A 136 2.22 5.38 28.39
CA ASP A 136 2.27 4.13 29.18
C ASP A 136 3.52 4.07 30.07
N LEU A 137 4.67 4.58 29.61
CA LEU A 137 5.86 4.72 30.45
C LEU A 137 5.60 5.65 31.65
N LYS A 138 4.93 6.78 31.42
CA LYS A 138 4.56 7.72 32.52
C LYS A 138 3.60 7.08 33.52
N LYS A 139 2.62 6.28 33.07
CA LYS A 139 1.71 5.52 33.95
C LYS A 139 2.47 4.50 34.79
N LEU A 140 3.41 3.76 34.19
CA LEU A 140 4.24 2.79 34.91
C LEU A 140 5.12 3.46 35.97
N LEU A 141 5.69 4.63 35.66
CA LEU A 141 6.45 5.42 36.62
C LEU A 141 5.58 5.88 37.79
N LYS A 142 4.39 6.44 37.49
CA LYS A 142 3.44 6.90 38.52
C LYS A 142 3.02 5.77 39.46
N ASN A 143 2.87 4.56 38.93
CA ASN A 143 2.54 3.35 39.67
C ASN A 143 3.77 2.72 40.37
N LYS A 144 4.94 3.36 40.31
CA LYS A 144 6.21 2.87 40.86
C LYS A 144 6.64 1.47 40.34
N ASN A 145 6.20 1.10 39.16
CA ASN A 145 6.56 -0.18 38.50
C ASN A 145 7.90 -0.15 37.76
N ILE A 146 8.41 1.05 37.47
CA ILE A 146 9.70 1.28 36.82
C ILE A 146 10.37 2.52 37.43
N SER A 147 11.69 2.61 37.28
CA SER A 147 12.48 3.76 37.73
C SER A 147 12.48 4.91 36.70
N GLU A 148 12.88 6.11 37.13
CA GLU A 148 13.06 7.24 36.20
C GLU A 148 14.14 6.97 35.14
N ASP A 149 15.19 6.26 35.49
CA ASP A 149 16.25 5.88 34.54
C ASP A 149 15.74 4.87 33.51
N ASP A 150 14.89 3.92 33.90
CA ASP A 150 14.23 3.00 32.99
C ASP A 150 13.31 3.75 32.02
N VAL A 151 12.58 4.77 32.50
CA VAL A 151 11.74 5.62 31.63
C VAL A 151 12.59 6.30 30.56
N LYS A 152 13.66 6.99 30.96
CA LYS A 152 14.55 7.68 30.02
C LYS A 152 15.16 6.72 28.99
N LYS A 153 15.57 5.54 29.43
CA LYS A 153 16.13 4.50 28.55
C LYS A 153 15.09 4.03 27.52
N ASN A 154 13.88 3.73 27.96
CA ASN A 154 12.81 3.24 27.07
C ASN A 154 12.27 4.36 26.16
N GLU A 155 12.17 5.62 26.63
CA GLU A 155 11.81 6.76 25.79
C GLU A 155 12.81 6.94 24.63
N LYS A 156 14.12 6.77 24.92
CA LYS A 156 15.17 6.82 23.87
C LYS A 156 15.00 5.67 22.88
N LEU A 157 14.77 4.45 23.34
CA LEU A 157 14.56 3.30 22.46
C LEU A 157 13.34 3.50 21.55
N ILE A 158 12.23 4.00 22.08
CA ILE A 158 11.02 4.28 21.29
C ILE A 158 11.26 5.44 20.31
N GLN A 159 12.04 6.45 20.69
CA GLN A 159 12.41 7.54 19.78
C GLN A 159 13.28 7.05 18.62
N ASP A 160 14.32 6.27 18.91
CA ASP A 160 15.21 5.69 17.90
C ASP A 160 14.42 4.78 16.93
N LEU A 161 13.49 3.99 17.46
CA LEU A 161 12.60 3.15 16.68
C LEU A 161 11.69 4.00 15.77
N THR A 162 11.09 5.05 16.31
CA THR A 162 10.24 6.00 15.57
C THR A 162 11.00 6.63 14.42
N ASP A 163 12.22 7.11 14.66
CA ASP A 163 13.05 7.77 13.67
C ASP A 163 13.42 6.82 12.53
N LYS A 164 13.72 5.56 12.86
CA LYS A 164 13.97 4.50 11.88
C LYS A 164 12.77 4.27 10.96
N TYR A 165 11.56 4.17 11.52
CA TYR A 165 10.36 3.96 10.73
C TYR A 165 9.98 5.18 9.88
N ILE A 166 10.13 6.39 10.40
CA ILE A 166 9.88 7.63 9.63
C ILE A 166 10.84 7.71 8.45
N LYS A 167 12.13 7.44 8.66
CA LYS A 167 13.12 7.41 7.58
C LYS A 167 12.74 6.38 6.51
N TYR A 168 12.32 5.19 6.92
CA TYR A 168 11.87 4.16 5.99
C TYR A 168 10.67 4.62 5.14
N VAL A 169 9.69 5.30 5.75
CA VAL A 169 8.53 5.86 5.02
C VAL A 169 8.99 6.91 3.99
N ASP A 170 9.88 7.82 4.37
CA ASP A 170 10.41 8.85 3.48
C ASP A 170 11.18 8.24 2.30
N GLU A 171 11.99 7.22 2.53
CA GLU A 171 12.69 6.48 1.47
C GLU A 171 11.72 5.82 0.49
N LYS A 172 10.63 5.22 0.97
CA LYS A 172 9.59 4.61 0.13
C LYS A 172 8.79 5.64 -0.66
N VAL A 173 8.49 6.79 -0.08
CA VAL A 173 7.84 7.91 -0.77
C VAL A 173 8.72 8.40 -1.92
N ILE A 174 9.99 8.67 -1.67
CA ILE A 174 10.95 9.13 -2.70
C ILE A 174 11.10 8.10 -3.82
N SER A 175 11.24 6.83 -3.47
CA SER A 175 11.35 5.73 -4.44
C SER A 175 10.12 5.65 -5.34
N LYS A 176 8.92 5.77 -4.76
CA LYS A 176 7.66 5.72 -5.53
C LYS A 176 7.47 6.95 -6.40
N GLU A 177 7.82 8.13 -5.92
CA GLU A 177 7.80 9.35 -6.74
C GLU A 177 8.73 9.23 -7.95
N LYS A 178 9.92 8.67 -7.75
CA LYS A 178 10.88 8.40 -8.83
C LYS A 178 10.31 7.44 -9.88
N GLU A 179 9.68 6.35 -9.43
CA GLU A 179 9.04 5.36 -10.30
C GLU A 179 7.98 6.01 -11.20
N ILE A 180 7.14 6.89 -10.65
CA ILE A 180 6.08 7.59 -11.41
C ILE A 180 6.66 8.59 -12.40
N MET A 181 7.74 9.29 -12.05
CA MET A 181 8.34 10.31 -12.88
C MET A 181 9.27 9.75 -13.97
N THR A 182 9.70 8.49 -13.86
CA THR A 182 10.54 7.87 -14.87
C THR A 182 9.71 7.63 -16.14
N ILE A 183 10.04 8.37 -17.20
CA ILE A 183 9.51 8.12 -18.54
C ILE A 183 10.22 6.87 -19.06
N TRP A 184 9.47 5.81 -19.31
CA TRP A 184 10.01 4.64 -19.99
C TRP A 184 10.25 4.99 -21.45
N ILE A 185 11.50 5.31 -21.77
CA ILE A 185 11.97 5.34 -23.15
C ILE A 185 12.03 3.88 -23.59
N HIS A 186 11.16 3.49 -24.52
CA HIS A 186 11.29 2.20 -25.17
C HIS A 186 12.66 2.10 -25.83
N PRO A 187 13.45 1.04 -25.60
CA PRO A 187 14.73 0.86 -26.30
C PRO A 187 14.58 0.44 -27.78
N ASN A 188 13.40 0.56 -28.38
CA ASN A 188 13.14 0.22 -29.77
C ASN A 188 12.38 1.35 -30.49
N THR A 189 13.09 2.33 -30.92
CA THR A 189 12.93 3.09 -32.18
C THR A 189 14.26 3.20 -32.87
#